data_311b29a85a59ec5eefd7092cab6f5fc5
#
_entry.id   311b29a85a59ec5eefd7092cab6f5fc5
#
_cell.length_a   1.000
_cell.length_b   1.000
_cell.length_c   1.000
_cell.angle_alpha   90.00
_cell.angle_beta   90.00
_cell.angle_gamma   90.00
#
_symmetry.space_group_name_H-M   'P 1'
#
loop_
_entity.id
_entity.type
_entity.pdbx_description
1 polymer ?
#
loop_
_entity_poly.entity_id
_entity_poly.type
_entity_poly.pdbx_seq_one_letter_code
_entity_poly.pdbx_strand_id
1 'polypeptide(L)'
;DHRKYENRREAERRGMIRVEVDVGGKTINFVTTHLDYQYEDGRLFEAEQMLKFLKDIKGPLIVVGDFNDESSGAAYKLMLTGFEDAWMRSRVEAAGPTFPADKPVKRIDYVFTRQPGQVKAKKAWVVNTMASDHIPVVAELEIR
;
A
#
# COMPACT_ATOMS: atom_id res chain seq x y z
N ASP A 1 12.15 -2.06 -18.52
CA ASP A 1 13.18 -3.13 -18.59
C ASP A 1 13.74 -3.32 -17.17
N HIS A 2 13.22 -4.31 -16.43
CA HIS A 2 13.61 -4.61 -15.05
C HIS A 2 15.12 -4.93 -14.90
N ARG A 3 15.81 -5.32 -15.96
CA ARG A 3 17.26 -5.51 -15.95
C ARG A 3 18.03 -4.22 -15.68
N LYS A 4 17.46 -3.06 -16.04
CA LYS A 4 18.05 -1.76 -15.68
C LYS A 4 18.01 -1.53 -14.18
N TYR A 5 16.92 -1.92 -13.52
CA TYR A 5 16.76 -1.79 -12.08
C TYR A 5 17.65 -2.79 -11.32
N GLU A 6 17.61 -4.07 -11.70
CA GLU A 6 18.44 -5.13 -11.08
C GLU A 6 19.93 -4.85 -11.12
N ASN A 7 20.41 -4.09 -12.12
CA ASN A 7 21.81 -3.73 -12.27
C ASN A 7 22.21 -2.42 -11.55
N ARG A 8 21.30 -1.75 -10.86
CA ARG A 8 21.61 -0.55 -10.08
C ARG A 8 22.26 -0.97 -8.76
N ARG A 9 23.58 -0.78 -8.65
CA ARG A 9 24.36 -1.14 -7.45
C ARG A 9 23.94 -0.35 -6.20
N GLU A 10 23.30 0.81 -6.37
CA GLU A 10 22.90 1.72 -5.30
C GLU A 10 21.43 1.55 -4.86
N ALA A 11 20.63 0.76 -5.59
CA ALA A 11 19.25 0.51 -5.22
C ALA A 11 19.18 -0.42 -4.01
N GLU A 12 18.43 -0.03 -2.99
CA GLU A 12 18.15 -0.90 -1.86
C GLU A 12 17.25 -2.06 -2.29
N ARG A 13 17.54 -3.26 -1.77
CA ARG A 13 16.66 -4.39 -1.99
C ARG A 13 15.39 -4.23 -1.16
N ARG A 14 14.26 -4.20 -1.83
CA ARG A 14 12.94 -4.12 -1.20
C ARG A 14 12.26 -5.49 -1.24
N GLY A 15 11.29 -5.66 -0.36
CA GLY A 15 10.54 -6.90 -0.25
C GLY A 15 9.16 -6.66 0.32
N MET A 16 8.40 -7.75 0.43
CA MET A 16 7.12 -7.75 1.11
C MET A 16 7.06 -8.91 2.10
N ILE A 17 6.27 -8.73 3.15
CA ILE A 17 5.93 -9.78 4.11
C ILE A 17 4.44 -10.05 4.01
N ARG A 18 4.06 -11.32 3.86
CA ARG A 18 2.67 -11.77 3.95
C ARG A 18 2.48 -12.62 5.21
N VAL A 19 1.44 -12.33 5.94
CA VAL A 19 0.97 -13.15 7.06
C VAL A 19 -0.49 -13.52 6.85
N GLU A 20 -0.91 -14.64 7.41
CA GLU A 20 -2.30 -15.05 7.51
C GLU A 20 -2.77 -14.75 8.94
N VAL A 21 -3.87 -14.00 9.05
CA VAL A 21 -4.43 -13.55 10.33
C VAL A 21 -5.84 -14.12 10.45
N ASP A 22 -6.13 -14.82 11.55
CA ASP A 22 -7.51 -15.20 11.89
C ASP A 22 -8.25 -14.02 12.50
N VAL A 23 -9.37 -13.66 11.90
CA VAL A 23 -10.27 -12.62 12.41
C VAL A 23 -11.67 -13.21 12.50
N GLY A 24 -12.03 -13.69 13.69
CA GLY A 24 -13.34 -14.27 13.94
C GLY A 24 -13.64 -15.50 13.09
N GLY A 25 -12.67 -16.38 12.88
CA GLY A 25 -12.78 -17.59 12.08
C GLY A 25 -12.63 -17.38 10.58
N LYS A 26 -12.29 -16.18 10.14
CA LYS A 26 -11.96 -15.87 8.73
C LYS A 26 -10.47 -15.61 8.60
N THR A 27 -9.80 -16.36 7.73
CA THR A 27 -8.39 -16.14 7.40
C THR A 27 -8.25 -14.96 6.47
N ILE A 28 -7.48 -13.96 6.88
CA ILE A 28 -7.17 -12.76 6.10
C ILE A 28 -5.70 -12.79 5.71
N ASN A 29 -5.42 -12.54 4.45
CA ASN A 29 -4.05 -12.30 4.00
C ASN A 29 -3.70 -10.83 4.23
N PHE A 30 -2.71 -10.57 5.07
CA PHE A 30 -2.20 -9.24 5.36
C PHE A 30 -0.78 -9.12 4.83
N VAL A 31 -0.53 -8.12 4.00
CA VAL A 31 0.76 -7.90 3.32
C VAL A 31 1.26 -6.52 3.67
N THR A 32 2.54 -6.42 3.97
CA THR A 32 3.22 -5.13 4.12
C THR A 32 4.41 -5.04 3.18
N THR A 33 4.68 -3.84 2.68
CA THR A 33 5.81 -3.53 1.81
C THR A 33 6.35 -2.12 2.06
N HIS A 34 7.54 -1.85 1.56
CA HIS A 34 8.12 -0.52 1.47
C HIS A 34 8.86 -0.43 0.13
N LEU A 35 8.31 0.32 -0.82
CA LEU A 35 8.86 0.41 -2.17
C LEU A 35 10.05 1.39 -2.23
N ASP A 36 10.80 1.34 -3.33
CA ASP A 36 11.97 2.19 -3.55
C ASP A 36 11.62 3.68 -3.49
N TYR A 37 12.39 4.47 -2.73
CA TYR A 37 12.13 5.90 -2.60
C TYR A 37 12.80 6.74 -3.69
N GLN A 38 13.86 6.22 -4.33
CA GLN A 38 14.68 6.99 -5.27
C GLN A 38 14.18 6.89 -6.71
N TYR A 39 13.75 5.68 -7.14
CA TYR A 39 13.54 5.37 -8.55
C TYR A 39 12.08 5.00 -8.85
N GLU A 40 11.42 5.78 -9.71
CA GLU A 40 10.04 5.51 -10.13
C GLU A 40 9.91 4.18 -10.88
N ASP A 41 10.84 3.89 -11.78
CA ASP A 41 10.88 2.61 -12.50
C ASP A 41 11.15 1.42 -11.56
N GLY A 42 11.91 1.64 -10.47
CA GLY A 42 12.07 0.67 -9.40
C GLY A 42 10.78 0.38 -8.67
N ARG A 43 10.06 1.41 -8.22
CA ARG A 43 8.75 1.26 -7.59
C ARG A 43 7.74 0.53 -8.47
N LEU A 44 7.70 0.91 -9.75
CA LEU A 44 6.82 0.26 -10.71
C LEU A 44 7.14 -1.23 -10.86
N PHE A 45 8.42 -1.57 -11.04
CA PHE A 45 8.87 -2.96 -11.11
C PHE A 45 8.52 -3.76 -9.84
N GLU A 46 8.76 -3.20 -8.66
CA GLU A 46 8.45 -3.83 -7.38
C GLU A 46 6.93 -4.07 -7.21
N ALA A 47 6.11 -3.09 -7.58
CA ALA A 47 4.66 -3.24 -7.59
C ALA A 47 4.19 -4.32 -8.58
N GLU A 48 4.80 -4.42 -9.78
CA GLU A 48 4.53 -5.50 -10.74
C GLU A 48 4.86 -6.89 -10.17
N GLN A 49 6.03 -7.04 -9.53
CA GLN A 49 6.42 -8.31 -8.92
C GLN A 49 5.48 -8.68 -7.77
N MET A 50 5.12 -7.71 -6.93
CA MET A 50 4.17 -7.91 -5.84
C MET A 50 2.81 -8.38 -6.38
N LEU A 51 2.25 -7.74 -7.39
CA LEU A 51 0.97 -8.13 -7.99
C LEU A 51 1.03 -9.53 -8.61
N LYS A 52 2.12 -9.90 -9.29
CA LYS A 52 2.33 -11.25 -9.80
C LYS A 52 2.33 -12.30 -8.69
N PHE A 53 2.97 -11.99 -7.56
CA PHE A 53 3.02 -12.88 -6.40
C PHE A 53 1.66 -13.03 -5.71
N LEU A 54 0.90 -11.94 -5.64
CA LEU A 54 -0.38 -11.89 -4.95
C LEU A 54 -1.56 -12.43 -5.77
N LYS A 55 -1.44 -12.58 -7.09
CA LYS A 55 -2.56 -12.92 -8.00
C LYS A 55 -3.27 -14.22 -7.63
N ASP A 56 -2.50 -15.24 -7.19
CA ASP A 56 -3.02 -16.59 -6.93
C ASP A 56 -3.49 -16.81 -5.49
N ILE A 57 -3.25 -15.83 -4.60
CA ILE A 57 -3.70 -15.85 -3.21
C ILE A 57 -5.23 -15.75 -3.19
N LYS A 58 -5.89 -16.66 -2.46
CA LYS A 58 -7.35 -16.68 -2.31
C LYS A 58 -7.78 -16.01 -1.02
N GLY A 59 -9.03 -15.56 -1.00
CA GLY A 59 -9.64 -14.94 0.18
C GLY A 59 -9.36 -13.44 0.33
N PRO A 60 -9.79 -12.88 1.47
CA PRO A 60 -9.56 -11.49 1.80
C PRO A 60 -8.07 -11.16 1.79
N LEU A 61 -7.71 -10.04 1.12
CA LEU A 61 -6.32 -9.61 1.01
C LEU A 61 -6.23 -8.10 1.22
N ILE A 62 -5.37 -7.71 2.13
CA ILE A 62 -5.06 -6.33 2.49
C ILE A 62 -3.57 -6.12 2.24
N VAL A 63 -3.21 -5.02 1.59
CA VAL A 63 -1.81 -4.61 1.37
C VAL A 63 -1.62 -3.24 1.97
N VAL A 64 -0.61 -3.09 2.82
CA VAL A 64 -0.28 -1.82 3.47
C VAL A 64 1.20 -1.49 3.29
N GLY A 65 1.56 -0.23 3.48
CA GLY A 65 2.95 0.18 3.53
C GLY A 65 3.21 1.55 2.94
N ASP A 66 4.49 1.90 2.94
CA ASP A 66 5.03 3.05 2.24
C ASP A 66 5.33 2.66 0.78
N PHE A 67 4.57 3.24 -0.13
CA PHE A 67 4.75 3.02 -1.57
C PHE A 67 5.71 4.02 -2.21
N ASN A 68 6.15 5.05 -1.46
CA ASN A 68 6.98 6.15 -1.96
C ASN A 68 6.45 6.76 -3.26
N ASP A 69 5.16 6.62 -3.52
CA ASP A 69 4.48 7.03 -4.74
C ASP A 69 3.19 7.77 -4.40
N GLU A 70 2.96 8.90 -5.02
CA GLU A 70 1.72 9.65 -4.84
C GLU A 70 0.60 9.08 -5.72
N SER A 71 -0.64 9.52 -5.53
CA SER A 71 -1.79 9.01 -6.30
C SER A 71 -1.72 9.27 -7.81
N SER A 72 -0.86 10.16 -8.25
CA SER A 72 -0.54 10.42 -9.66
C SER A 72 0.51 9.45 -10.24
N GLY A 73 1.25 8.73 -9.39
CA GLY A 73 2.37 7.89 -9.76
C GLY A 73 1.99 6.57 -10.43
N ALA A 74 2.97 5.95 -11.06
CA ALA A 74 2.76 4.75 -11.86
C ALA A 74 2.51 3.50 -11.01
N ALA A 75 3.22 3.34 -9.90
CA ALA A 75 3.04 2.20 -9.00
C ALA A 75 1.66 2.25 -8.31
N TYR A 76 1.22 3.43 -7.84
CA TYR A 76 -0.13 3.59 -7.29
C TYR A 76 -1.21 3.22 -8.32
N LYS A 77 -1.14 3.76 -9.55
CA LYS A 77 -2.10 3.44 -10.61
C LYS A 77 -2.12 1.96 -10.96
N LEU A 78 -0.95 1.32 -10.94
CA LEU A 78 -0.85 -0.11 -11.17
C LEU A 78 -1.56 -0.90 -10.06
N MET A 79 -1.41 -0.50 -8.79
CA MET A 79 -2.13 -1.14 -7.67
C MET A 79 -3.64 -1.08 -7.86
N LEU A 80 -4.18 0.01 -8.38
CA LEU A 80 -5.62 0.16 -8.62
C LEU A 80 -6.17 -0.78 -9.70
N THR A 81 -5.35 -1.48 -10.46
CA THR A 81 -5.81 -2.50 -11.42
C THR A 81 -6.37 -3.76 -10.75
N GLY A 82 -6.00 -4.03 -9.48
CA GLY A 82 -6.44 -5.20 -8.72
C GLY A 82 -6.88 -4.90 -7.29
N PHE A 83 -6.72 -3.65 -6.85
CA PHE A 83 -7.02 -3.23 -5.49
C PHE A 83 -7.79 -1.91 -5.46
N GLU A 84 -8.47 -1.65 -4.35
CA GLU A 84 -9.06 -0.35 -4.02
C GLU A 84 -8.24 0.29 -2.90
N ASP A 85 -8.02 1.58 -3.01
CA ASP A 85 -7.46 2.41 -1.93
C ASP A 85 -8.55 2.65 -0.87
N ALA A 86 -8.30 2.20 0.36
CA ALA A 86 -9.24 2.34 1.47
C ALA A 86 -9.56 3.81 1.79
N TRP A 87 -8.60 4.72 1.60
CA TRP A 87 -8.82 6.15 1.77
C TRP A 87 -9.88 6.67 0.80
N MET A 88 -9.68 6.40 -0.49
CA MET A 88 -10.63 6.84 -1.53
C MET A 88 -12.01 6.20 -1.36
N ARG A 89 -12.04 4.94 -0.91
CA ARG A 89 -13.29 4.19 -0.70
C ARG A 89 -14.09 4.69 0.51
N SER A 90 -13.43 5.19 1.52
CA SER A 90 -14.08 5.75 2.72
C SER A 90 -14.72 7.13 2.49
N ARG A 91 -14.56 7.70 1.29
CA ARG A 91 -15.09 9.01 0.90
C ARG A 91 -14.67 10.16 1.82
N VAL A 92 -13.45 10.10 2.33
CA VAL A 92 -12.86 11.21 3.09
C VAL A 92 -12.50 12.33 2.12
N GLU A 93 -13.01 13.54 2.35
CA GLU A 93 -12.76 14.70 1.49
C GLU A 93 -11.31 15.22 1.60
N ALA A 94 -10.68 15.01 2.77
CA ALA A 94 -9.30 15.46 3.00
C ALA A 94 -8.31 14.60 2.20
N ALA A 95 -7.20 15.20 1.78
CA ALA A 95 -6.14 14.52 1.00
C ALA A 95 -5.40 13.42 1.78
N GLY A 96 -5.36 13.50 3.13
CA GLY A 96 -4.73 12.54 4.03
C GLY A 96 -3.21 12.40 3.85
N PRO A 97 -2.46 13.51 3.78
CA PRO A 97 -1.02 13.44 3.61
C PRO A 97 -0.37 12.73 4.80
N THR A 98 0.65 11.92 4.52
CA THR A 98 1.35 11.08 5.52
C THR A 98 2.80 11.48 5.72
N PHE A 99 3.40 12.25 4.81
CA PHE A 99 4.82 12.62 4.85
C PHE A 99 5.06 14.09 4.43
N PRO A 100 6.07 14.77 5.01
CA PRO A 100 6.72 14.44 6.28
C PRO A 100 5.79 14.73 7.47
N ALA A 101 6.01 14.09 8.63
CA ALA A 101 5.10 14.19 9.78
C ALA A 101 4.97 15.58 10.37
N ASP A 102 6.04 16.39 10.35
CA ASP A 102 6.06 17.76 10.88
C ASP A 102 5.28 18.77 10.00
N LYS A 103 5.22 18.51 8.69
CA LYS A 103 4.48 19.32 7.72
C LYS A 103 3.96 18.44 6.57
N PRO A 104 2.88 17.67 6.79
CA PRO A 104 2.43 16.67 5.83
C PRO A 104 1.94 17.31 4.53
N VAL A 105 2.54 16.89 3.41
CA VAL A 105 2.23 17.39 2.06
C VAL A 105 2.03 16.27 1.03
N LYS A 106 2.55 15.06 1.30
CA LYS A 106 2.44 13.90 0.41
C LYS A 106 1.68 12.77 1.06
N ARG A 107 0.83 12.08 0.31
CA ARG A 107 0.26 10.80 0.72
C ARG A 107 0.97 9.70 -0.04
N ILE A 108 1.82 8.97 0.63
CA ILE A 108 2.66 7.89 0.09
C ILE A 108 2.49 6.57 0.85
N ASP A 109 1.78 6.60 1.97
CA ASP A 109 1.41 5.42 2.75
C ASP A 109 -0.05 5.05 2.45
N TYR A 110 -0.30 3.77 2.23
CA TYR A 110 -1.61 3.30 1.77
C TYR A 110 -2.08 2.06 2.50
N VAL A 111 -3.41 1.91 2.53
CA VAL A 111 -4.11 0.67 2.83
C VAL A 111 -4.94 0.29 1.60
N PHE A 112 -4.55 -0.77 0.94
CA PHE A 112 -5.23 -1.33 -0.23
C PHE A 112 -6.01 -2.58 0.13
N THR A 113 -7.19 -2.75 -0.44
CA THR A 113 -8.01 -3.96 -0.32
C THR A 113 -8.27 -4.56 -1.70
N ARG A 114 -8.17 -5.90 -1.83
CA ARG A 114 -8.34 -6.58 -3.13
C ARG A 114 -9.76 -6.40 -3.68
N GLN A 115 -9.83 -6.27 -5.02
CA GLN A 115 -11.06 -6.31 -5.79
C GLN A 115 -11.23 -7.62 -6.57
N PRO A 116 -12.47 -8.13 -6.71
CA PRO A 116 -13.73 -7.71 -6.09
C PRO A 116 -13.81 -8.10 -4.60
N GLY A 117 -14.46 -7.25 -3.82
CA GLY A 117 -14.33 -7.05 -2.42
C GLY A 117 -14.88 -8.06 -1.42
N GLN A 118 -14.01 -8.86 -0.85
CA GLN A 118 -14.24 -9.52 0.45
C GLN A 118 -13.88 -8.61 1.65
N VAL A 119 -13.24 -7.47 1.38
CA VAL A 119 -12.89 -6.46 2.37
C VAL A 119 -13.45 -5.12 1.92
N LYS A 120 -14.20 -4.45 2.78
CA LYS A 120 -14.77 -3.14 2.50
C LYS A 120 -14.21 -2.09 3.46
N ALA A 121 -13.63 -1.03 2.92
CA ALA A 121 -13.24 0.13 3.73
C ALA A 121 -14.49 0.90 4.18
N LYS A 122 -14.57 1.16 5.49
CA LYS A 122 -15.65 1.92 6.15
C LYS A 122 -15.21 3.34 6.46
N LYS A 123 -14.01 3.47 7.01
CA LYS A 123 -13.38 4.75 7.37
C LYS A 123 -11.89 4.68 7.13
N ALA A 124 -11.29 5.83 6.88
CA ALA A 124 -9.85 6.01 6.90
C ALA A 124 -9.52 7.38 7.51
N TRP A 125 -8.39 7.45 8.23
CA TRP A 125 -7.91 8.69 8.83
C TRP A 125 -6.40 8.61 9.06
N VAL A 126 -5.77 9.74 9.31
CA VAL A 126 -4.38 9.81 9.76
C VAL A 126 -4.35 10.15 11.25
N VAL A 127 -3.33 9.65 11.95
CA VAL A 127 -3.12 9.93 13.37
C VAL A 127 -1.97 10.90 13.52
N ASN A 128 -2.29 12.14 13.90
CA ASN A 128 -1.27 13.18 14.04
C ASN A 128 -0.34 12.86 15.23
N THR A 129 0.92 12.56 14.93
CA THR A 129 1.96 12.19 15.90
C THR A 129 3.34 12.46 15.32
N MET A 130 4.30 12.71 16.19
CA MET A 130 5.72 12.87 15.86
C MET A 130 6.55 11.63 16.25
N ALA A 131 5.91 10.47 16.39
CA ALA A 131 6.61 9.22 16.73
C ALA A 131 7.44 8.65 15.56
N SER A 132 7.22 9.15 14.34
CA SER A 132 7.95 8.82 13.12
C SER A 132 8.01 10.07 12.25
N ASP A 133 8.82 10.04 11.21
CA ASP A 133 8.81 11.01 10.11
C ASP A 133 7.62 10.82 9.15
N HIS A 134 6.85 9.74 9.30
CA HIS A 134 5.55 9.53 8.67
C HIS A 134 4.40 9.62 9.67
N ILE A 135 3.25 10.12 9.22
CA ILE A 135 1.99 10.06 9.97
C ILE A 135 1.29 8.73 9.67
N PRO A 136 0.93 7.94 10.70
CA PRO A 136 0.21 6.70 10.51
C PRO A 136 -1.14 6.89 9.80
N VAL A 137 -1.39 6.08 8.77
CA VAL A 137 -2.72 5.93 8.17
C VAL A 137 -3.43 4.74 8.80
N VAL A 138 -4.69 4.94 9.15
CA VAL A 138 -5.55 3.91 9.77
C VAL A 138 -6.79 3.71 8.89
N ALA A 139 -7.21 2.47 8.75
CA ALA A 139 -8.46 2.13 8.08
C ALA A 139 -9.30 1.16 8.91
N GLU A 140 -10.58 1.45 9.05
CA GLU A 140 -11.59 0.52 9.56
C GLU A 140 -12.13 -0.30 8.40
N LEU A 141 -11.94 -1.62 8.46
CA LEU A 141 -12.29 -2.54 7.39
C LEU A 141 -13.35 -3.55 7.86
N GLU A 142 -14.34 -3.80 7.02
CA GLU A 142 -15.33 -4.85 7.20
C GLU A 142 -14.95 -6.07 6.36
N ILE A 143 -14.83 -7.24 6.98
CA ILE A 143 -14.58 -8.52 6.31
C ILE A 143 -15.91 -9.22 6.05
N ARG A 144 -16.18 -9.56 4.79
CA ARG A 144 -17.42 -10.21 4.33
C ARG A 144 -17.26 -11.71 4.17
#